data_b3226a27f8e1dfbc67a846192a894526
#
_entry.id   b3226a27f8e1dfbc67a846192a894526
#
_cell.length_a   1.000
_cell.length_b   1.000
_cell.length_c   1.000
_cell.angle_alpha   90.00
_cell.angle_beta   90.00
_cell.angle_gamma   90.00
#
_symmetry.space_group_name_H-M   'P 1'
#
loop_
_entity.id
_entity.type
_entity.pdbx_description
1 polymer ?
#
loop_
_entity_poly.entity_id
_entity_poly.type
_entity_poly.pdbx_seq_one_letter_code
_entity_poly.pdbx_strand_id
1 'polypeptide(L)'
;MRILIVDDSAMMRAMIKRVIRLAGVPVEEVFEASNGEEGLALLRSHDVHVLLTDINMPVMTGAEMLRTIARDGRWRNLSRVIISTDGSEARRDEAAALDVRCYLEKPFSPEVPRNVLTEVTHAHRA
;
A
#
# COMPACT_ATOMS: atom_id res chain seq x y z
N MET A 1 7.83 -12.26 -1.68
CA MET A 1 7.26 -11.00 -1.20
C MET A 1 5.77 -11.17 -0.96
N ARG A 2 5.28 -10.72 0.18
CA ARG A 2 3.84 -10.73 0.49
C ARG A 2 3.33 -9.30 0.49
N ILE A 3 2.21 -9.07 -0.20
CA ILE A 3 1.65 -7.74 -0.45
C ILE A 3 0.25 -7.66 0.15
N LEU A 4 -0.08 -6.54 0.81
CA LEU A 4 -1.42 -6.23 1.26
C LEU A 4 -1.94 -5.03 0.47
N ILE A 5 -3.13 -5.19 -0.12
CA ILE A 5 -3.84 -4.13 -0.83
C ILE A 5 -5.04 -3.71 0.01
N VAL A 6 -5.12 -2.43 0.38
CA VAL A 6 -6.24 -1.88 1.14
C VAL A 6 -6.93 -0.79 0.32
N ASP A 7 -8.15 -1.08 -0.12
CA ASP A 7 -8.96 -0.16 -0.92
C ASP A 7 -10.41 -0.62 -0.82
N ASP A 8 -11.34 0.31 -0.63
CA ASP A 8 -12.76 -0.02 -0.51
C ASP A 8 -13.38 -0.44 -1.85
N SER A 9 -12.71 -0.21 -2.97
CA SER A 9 -13.14 -0.62 -4.30
C SER A 9 -12.58 -1.98 -4.68
N ALA A 10 -13.44 -2.99 -4.78
CA ALA A 10 -13.04 -4.32 -5.25
C ALA A 10 -12.46 -4.28 -6.67
N MET A 11 -13.01 -3.41 -7.52
CA MET A 11 -12.52 -3.22 -8.88
C MET A 11 -11.09 -2.68 -8.88
N MET A 12 -10.79 -1.72 -8.02
CA MET A 12 -9.45 -1.16 -7.89
C MET A 12 -8.47 -2.21 -7.37
N ARG A 13 -8.87 -2.99 -6.37
CA ARG A 13 -8.01 -4.08 -5.86
C ARG A 13 -7.68 -5.09 -6.98
N ALA A 14 -8.68 -5.44 -7.80
CA ALA A 14 -8.47 -6.35 -8.93
C ALA A 14 -7.48 -5.76 -9.95
N MET A 15 -7.59 -4.47 -10.23
CA MET A 15 -6.67 -3.78 -11.14
C MET A 15 -5.24 -3.77 -10.60
N ILE A 16 -5.07 -3.49 -9.33
CA ILE A 16 -3.75 -3.49 -8.68
C ILE A 16 -3.14 -4.89 -8.72
N LYS A 17 -3.93 -5.93 -8.45
CA LYS A 17 -3.45 -7.33 -8.54
C LYS A 17 -2.97 -7.66 -9.95
N ARG A 18 -3.69 -7.17 -10.96
CA ARG A 18 -3.29 -7.38 -12.35
C ARG A 18 -1.95 -6.71 -12.66
N VAL A 19 -1.76 -5.49 -12.18
CA VAL A 19 -0.50 -4.76 -12.34
C VAL A 19 0.65 -5.52 -11.65
N ILE A 20 0.42 -6.05 -10.47
CA ILE A 20 1.40 -6.85 -9.73
C ILE A 20 1.83 -8.06 -10.57
N ARG A 21 0.87 -8.78 -11.15
CA ARG A 21 1.18 -9.94 -12.01
C ARG A 21 2.01 -9.53 -13.23
N LEU A 22 1.64 -8.41 -13.86
CA LEU A 22 2.35 -7.92 -15.05
C LEU A 22 3.74 -7.38 -14.76
N ALA A 23 3.98 -6.98 -13.52
CA ALA A 23 5.29 -6.47 -13.09
C ALA A 23 6.37 -7.56 -13.06
N GLY A 24 5.98 -8.83 -12.98
CA GLY A 24 6.93 -9.95 -12.96
C GLY A 24 7.76 -10.05 -11.69
N VAL A 25 7.39 -9.36 -10.62
CA VAL A 25 8.09 -9.47 -9.34
C VAL A 25 7.69 -10.78 -8.64
N PRO A 26 8.60 -11.41 -7.87
CA PRO A 26 8.25 -12.64 -7.16
C PRO A 26 7.32 -12.34 -5.99
N VAL A 27 6.05 -12.72 -6.13
CA VAL A 27 5.01 -12.52 -5.12
C VAL A 27 4.50 -13.88 -4.65
N GLU A 28 4.61 -14.14 -3.36
CA GLU A 28 4.12 -15.38 -2.73
C GLU A 28 2.63 -15.30 -2.47
N GLU A 29 2.16 -14.15 -1.99
CA GLU A 29 0.78 -13.99 -1.57
C GLU A 29 0.34 -12.53 -1.67
N VAL A 30 -0.94 -12.31 -2.04
CA VAL A 30 -1.57 -10.99 -2.05
C VAL A 30 -2.79 -11.04 -1.14
N PHE A 31 -2.79 -10.22 -0.10
CA PHE A 31 -3.92 -10.06 0.80
C PHE A 31 -4.73 -8.83 0.39
N GLU A 32 -6.02 -8.83 0.67
CA GLU A 32 -6.91 -7.72 0.36
C GLU A 32 -7.73 -7.31 1.59
N ALA A 33 -7.92 -6.00 1.76
CA ALA A 33 -8.78 -5.44 2.79
C ALA A 33 -9.58 -4.27 2.20
N SER A 34 -10.77 -4.03 2.73
CA SER A 34 -11.65 -2.98 2.23
C SER A 34 -11.61 -1.70 3.08
N ASN A 35 -10.90 -1.69 4.20
CA ASN A 35 -10.70 -0.52 5.04
C ASN A 35 -9.45 -0.70 5.92
N GLY A 36 -9.10 0.36 6.65
CA GLY A 36 -7.90 0.36 7.48
C GLY A 36 -7.95 -0.63 8.64
N GLU A 37 -9.13 -0.85 9.22
CA GLU A 37 -9.29 -1.79 10.33
C GLU A 37 -8.99 -3.23 9.90
N GLU A 38 -9.56 -3.64 8.75
CA GLU A 38 -9.27 -4.95 8.16
C GLU A 38 -7.79 -5.07 7.80
N GLY A 39 -7.22 -4.00 7.25
CA GLY A 39 -5.80 -3.95 6.90
C GLY A 39 -4.91 -4.19 8.11
N LEU A 40 -5.18 -3.52 9.22
CA LEU A 40 -4.43 -3.71 10.46
C LEU A 40 -4.56 -5.13 11.00
N ALA A 41 -5.75 -5.72 10.92
CA ALA A 41 -5.97 -7.11 11.35
C ALA A 41 -5.09 -8.07 10.57
N LEU A 42 -5.00 -7.88 9.24
CA LEU A 42 -4.15 -8.71 8.38
C LEU A 42 -2.66 -8.49 8.69
N LEU A 43 -2.25 -7.25 8.94
CA LEU A 43 -0.87 -6.95 9.29
C LEU A 43 -0.45 -7.59 10.63
N ARG A 44 -1.39 -7.73 11.57
CA ARG A 44 -1.12 -8.34 12.87
C ARG A 44 -1.00 -9.87 12.78
N SER A 45 -1.66 -10.47 11.80
CA SER A 45 -1.74 -11.94 11.67
C SER A 45 -0.83 -12.52 10.59
N HIS A 46 -0.28 -11.69 9.72
CA HIS A 46 0.53 -12.12 8.59
C HIS A 46 1.79 -11.26 8.45
N ASP A 47 2.85 -11.87 7.94
CA ASP A 47 4.10 -11.18 7.68
C ASP A 47 4.03 -10.53 6.29
N VAL A 48 3.74 -9.24 6.24
CA VAL A 48 3.56 -8.47 5.01
C VAL A 48 4.79 -7.59 4.77
N HIS A 49 5.26 -7.57 3.53
CA HIS A 49 6.44 -6.78 3.14
C HIS A 49 6.07 -5.42 2.55
N VAL A 50 4.93 -5.35 1.83
CA VAL A 50 4.50 -4.15 1.12
C VAL A 50 3.03 -3.90 1.38
N LEU A 51 2.70 -2.67 1.76
CA LEU A 51 1.34 -2.18 1.90
C LEU A 51 1.03 -1.20 0.78
N LEU A 52 -0.02 -1.49 0.01
CA LEU A 52 -0.57 -0.59 -1.01
C LEU A 52 -1.95 -0.17 -0.50
N THR A 53 -2.13 1.10 -0.17
CA THR A 53 -3.37 1.57 0.45
C THR A 53 -3.93 2.83 -0.18
N ASP A 54 -5.26 2.92 -0.26
CA ASP A 54 -5.97 4.18 -0.49
C ASP A 54 -5.99 4.98 0.82
N ILE A 55 -6.29 6.27 0.73
CA ILE A 55 -6.43 7.16 1.89
C ILE A 55 -7.89 7.22 2.35
N ASN A 56 -8.82 7.43 1.42
CA ASN A 56 -10.24 7.68 1.73
C ASN A 56 -11.03 6.39 1.70
N MET A 57 -11.32 5.85 2.88
CA MET A 57 -12.07 4.60 3.04
C MET A 57 -13.01 4.72 4.23
N PRO A 58 -14.15 3.96 4.24
CA PRO A 58 -15.04 3.94 5.39
C PRO A 58 -14.41 3.21 6.58
N VAL A 59 -15.00 3.34 7.75
CA VAL A 59 -14.62 2.72 9.03
C VAL A 59 -13.30 3.27 9.56
N MET A 60 -12.20 3.02 8.87
CA MET A 60 -10.88 3.59 9.20
C MET A 60 -10.20 4.00 7.91
N THR A 61 -9.76 5.26 7.85
CA THR A 61 -9.08 5.80 6.67
C THR A 61 -7.66 5.25 6.55
N GLY A 62 -7.09 5.37 5.35
CA GLY A 62 -5.68 5.01 5.15
C GLY A 62 -4.74 5.83 6.02
N ALA A 63 -5.03 7.12 6.20
CA ALA A 63 -4.21 7.98 7.05
C ALA A 63 -4.22 7.52 8.51
N GLU A 64 -5.39 7.15 9.04
CA GLU A 64 -5.52 6.62 10.41
C GLU A 64 -4.75 5.30 10.56
N MET A 65 -4.87 4.41 9.59
CA MET A 65 -4.14 3.14 9.57
C MET A 65 -2.62 3.39 9.56
N LEU A 66 -2.15 4.29 8.69
CA LEU A 66 -0.73 4.60 8.58
C LEU A 66 -0.17 5.25 9.85
N ARG A 67 -0.96 6.08 10.53
CA ARG A 67 -0.55 6.65 11.83
C ARG A 67 -0.38 5.56 12.89
N THR A 68 -1.28 4.58 12.90
CA THR A 68 -1.18 3.42 13.80
C THR A 68 0.08 2.61 13.50
N ILE A 69 0.35 2.35 12.22
CA ILE A 69 1.54 1.63 11.77
C ILE A 69 2.82 2.36 12.20
N ALA A 70 2.86 3.68 12.03
CA ALA A 70 4.03 4.49 12.33
C ALA A 70 4.39 4.47 13.82
N ARG A 71 3.42 4.25 14.70
CA ARG A 71 3.61 4.21 16.15
C ARG A 71 4.12 2.86 16.66
N ASP A 72 4.06 1.82 15.83
CA ASP A 72 4.40 0.45 16.24
C ASP A 72 5.68 0.00 15.53
N GLY A 73 6.73 -0.23 16.30
CA GLY A 73 8.03 -0.61 15.77
C GLY A 73 8.06 -1.95 15.04
N ARG A 74 7.04 -2.81 15.21
CA ARG A 74 6.98 -4.11 14.52
C ARG A 74 6.92 -3.95 13.00
N TRP A 75 6.41 -2.82 12.52
CA TRP A 75 6.22 -2.56 11.08
C TRP A 75 7.25 -1.60 10.49
N ARG A 76 8.35 -1.35 11.17
CA ARG A 76 9.38 -0.41 10.68
C ARG A 76 9.96 -0.78 9.32
N ASN A 77 9.94 -2.07 8.97
CA ASN A 77 10.46 -2.56 7.69
C ASN A 77 9.38 -2.71 6.60
N LEU A 78 8.14 -2.40 6.93
CA LEU A 78 7.03 -2.46 5.99
C LEU A 78 7.13 -1.29 5.01
N SER A 79 7.23 -1.59 3.71
CA SER A 79 7.19 -0.56 2.66
C SER A 79 5.75 -0.11 2.46
N ARG A 80 5.52 1.21 2.55
CA ARG A 80 4.18 1.82 2.49
C ARG A 80 4.06 2.64 1.23
N VAL A 81 3.01 2.34 0.44
CA VAL A 81 2.70 3.04 -0.81
C VAL A 81 1.25 3.47 -0.75
N ILE A 82 0.98 4.73 -1.03
CA ILE A 82 -0.38 5.26 -1.15
C ILE A 82 -0.78 5.31 -2.62
N ILE A 83 -2.01 4.87 -2.90
CA ILE A 83 -2.63 4.96 -4.23
C ILE A 83 -3.97 5.66 -4.04
N SER A 84 -4.10 6.91 -4.48
CA SER A 84 -5.29 7.72 -4.20
C SER A 84 -5.65 8.66 -5.35
N THR A 85 -6.92 9.05 -5.41
CA THR A 85 -7.38 10.11 -6.32
C THR A 85 -7.05 11.50 -5.78
N ASP A 86 -6.72 11.63 -4.49
CA ASP A 86 -6.40 12.90 -3.86
C ASP A 86 -4.89 13.16 -3.94
N GLY A 87 -4.47 13.87 -4.99
CA GLY A 87 -3.08 14.24 -5.19
C GLY A 87 -2.70 15.60 -4.61
N SER A 88 -3.48 16.14 -3.67
CA SER A 88 -3.21 17.45 -3.09
C SER A 88 -1.85 17.48 -2.37
N GLU A 89 -1.23 18.65 -2.34
CA GLU A 89 0.05 18.87 -1.65
C GLU A 89 -0.07 18.56 -0.16
N ALA A 90 -1.17 18.95 0.46
CA ALA A 90 -1.43 18.67 1.87
C ALA A 90 -1.44 17.16 2.17
N ARG A 91 -2.05 16.35 1.29
CA ARG A 91 -2.07 14.89 1.45
C ARG A 91 -0.70 14.27 1.22
N ARG A 92 0.07 14.79 0.26
CA ARG A 92 1.43 14.32 0.00
C ARG A 92 2.36 14.65 1.16
N ASP A 93 2.21 15.82 1.77
CA ASP A 93 2.99 16.23 2.94
C ASP A 93 2.66 15.34 4.16
N GLU A 94 1.38 15.06 4.38
CA GLU A 94 0.93 14.15 5.43
C GLU A 94 1.52 12.74 5.23
N ALA A 95 1.52 12.25 4.01
CA ALA A 95 2.09 10.95 3.66
C ALA A 95 3.60 10.90 3.95
N ALA A 96 4.33 11.94 3.60
CA ALA A 96 5.76 12.01 3.87
C ALA A 96 6.05 11.92 5.38
N ALA A 97 5.22 12.55 6.21
CA ALA A 97 5.35 12.50 7.67
C ALA A 97 5.07 11.10 8.24
N LEU A 98 4.39 10.22 7.48
CA LEU A 98 4.05 8.86 7.87
C LEU A 98 5.00 7.80 7.30
N ASP A 99 6.15 8.24 6.79
CA ASP A 99 7.18 7.37 6.23
C ASP A 99 6.66 6.53 5.05
N VAL A 100 5.87 7.17 4.19
CA VAL A 100 5.35 6.57 2.98
C VAL A 100 6.42 6.64 1.89
N ARG A 101 6.74 5.51 1.27
CA ARG A 101 7.77 5.43 0.24
C ARG A 101 7.37 6.13 -1.04
N CYS A 102 6.10 5.98 -1.44
CA CYS A 102 5.62 6.54 -2.70
C CYS A 102 4.14 6.88 -2.60
N TYR A 103 3.75 7.95 -3.28
CA TYR A 103 2.37 8.39 -3.39
C TYR A 103 1.99 8.34 -4.87
N LEU A 104 1.09 7.42 -5.25
CA LEU A 104 0.62 7.28 -6.62
C LEU A 104 -0.77 7.88 -6.75
N GLU A 105 -0.94 8.82 -7.67
CA GLU A 105 -2.22 9.47 -7.93
C GLU A 105 -3.00 8.72 -9.01
N LYS A 106 -4.26 8.43 -8.73
CA LYS A 106 -5.19 7.85 -9.72
C LYS A 106 -5.75 8.95 -10.63
N PRO A 107 -5.97 8.70 -11.93
CA PRO A 107 -5.59 7.50 -12.67
C PRO A 107 -4.09 7.48 -12.98
N PHE A 108 -3.53 6.28 -13.10
CA PHE A 108 -2.11 6.11 -13.43
C PHE A 108 -1.96 5.05 -14.53
N SER A 109 -0.85 5.11 -15.28
CA SER A 109 -0.52 4.06 -16.22
C SER A 109 0.06 2.84 -15.48
N PRO A 110 -0.10 1.61 -16.02
CA PRO A 110 0.39 0.39 -15.33
C PRO A 110 1.89 0.38 -15.06
N GLU A 111 2.67 1.13 -15.81
CA GLU A 111 4.13 1.18 -15.64
C GLU A 111 4.55 1.82 -14.32
N VAL A 112 3.80 2.79 -13.81
CA VAL A 112 4.16 3.52 -12.58
C VAL A 112 4.16 2.60 -11.36
N PRO A 113 3.07 1.89 -11.03
CA PRO A 113 3.11 0.95 -9.91
C PRO A 113 4.08 -0.22 -10.15
N ARG A 114 4.28 -0.63 -11.42
CA ARG A 114 5.26 -1.65 -11.75
C ARG A 114 6.68 -1.22 -11.33
N ASN A 115 7.06 0.02 -11.64
CA ASN A 115 8.38 0.55 -11.27
C ASN A 115 8.54 0.63 -9.75
N VAL A 116 7.51 1.05 -9.04
CA VAL A 116 7.51 1.11 -7.57
C VAL A 116 7.68 -0.28 -6.98
N LEU A 117 6.95 -1.28 -7.48
CA LEU A 117 7.03 -2.65 -7.00
C LEU A 117 8.41 -3.25 -7.25
N THR A 118 9.02 -2.96 -8.40
CA THR A 118 10.37 -3.40 -8.72
C THR A 118 11.39 -2.82 -7.74
N GLU A 119 11.28 -1.53 -7.47
CA GLU A 119 12.15 -0.83 -6.52
C GLU A 119 12.02 -1.40 -5.10
N VAL A 120 10.79 -1.61 -4.65
CA VAL A 120 10.51 -2.17 -3.32
C VAL A 120 11.04 -3.61 -3.22
N THR A 121 10.90 -4.40 -4.29
CA THR A 121 11.44 -5.77 -4.34
C THR A 121 12.96 -5.76 -4.12
N HIS A 122 13.67 -4.85 -4.77
CA HIS A 122 15.12 -4.71 -4.58
C HIS A 122 15.45 -4.36 -3.12
N ALA A 123 14.70 -3.46 -2.52
CA ALA A 123 14.91 -3.07 -1.12
C ALA A 123 14.75 -4.25 -0.16
N HIS A 124 13.82 -5.16 -0.42
CA HIS A 124 13.59 -6.34 0.42
C HIS A 124 14.53 -7.51 0.13
N ARG A 125 15.25 -7.48 -0.98
CA ARG A 125 16.26 -8.48 -1.30
C ARG A 125 17.62 -8.21 -0.65
N ALA A 126 17.86 -6.96 -0.37
CA ALA A 126 19.08 -6.54 0.31
C ALA A 126 18.98 -6.82 1.81
#